data_3c71de551d46245b5ae3e91042012ea8
#
_entry.id   3c71de551d46245b5ae3e91042012ea8
#
_cell.length_a   1.000
_cell.length_b   1.000
_cell.length_c   1.000
_cell.angle_alpha   90.00
_cell.angle_beta   90.00
_cell.angle_gamma   90.00
#
_symmetry.space_group_name_H-M   'P 1'
#
loop_
_entity.id
_entity.type
_entity.pdbx_description
1 polymer ?
#
loop_
_entity_poly.entity_id
_entity_poly.type
_entity_poly.pdbx_seq_one_letter_code
_entity_poly.pdbx_strand_id
1 'polypeptide(L)'
;PKIKDFDPDFCIFTSPNPTAPGPAKARELLSQLDVPAMIIGDTPGLKAKDEMKEQGIGYIIVKADSMIGARREFLDPTEMASFNSDLIKVLACTGAYRLIQNTIDGMIEQAEAGKEIELPQLVVSAEKAADAGDFSNPYAKAKAIAAYTMAEHVADLDLKGCFMVQDFEKFIYLVEAAHETASQAAKLATEAREIEKANDTVLRTPHMKDGSTGSKTVLTEKPQ
;
A
#
# COMPACT_ATOMS: atom_id res chain seq x y z
N PRO A 1 26.99 -4.01 1.40
CA PRO A 1 28.02 -3.72 2.41
C PRO A 1 27.45 -2.94 3.60
N LYS A 2 26.74 -1.80 3.35
CA LYS A 2 26.21 -0.94 4.44
C LYS A 2 25.15 -1.62 5.33
N ILE A 3 24.36 -2.55 4.79
CA ILE A 3 23.36 -3.29 5.59
C ILE A 3 24.05 -4.14 6.66
N LYS A 4 25.16 -4.80 6.30
CA LYS A 4 25.94 -5.61 7.27
C LYS A 4 26.57 -4.76 8.37
N ASP A 5 26.97 -3.54 8.03
CA ASP A 5 27.58 -2.60 9.00
C ASP A 5 26.51 -2.02 9.94
N PHE A 6 25.25 -1.98 9.49
CA PHE A 6 24.11 -1.49 10.27
C PHE A 6 23.54 -2.54 11.23
N ASP A 7 23.71 -3.84 10.91
CA ASP A 7 23.25 -5.00 11.69
C ASP A 7 21.75 -4.92 12.07
N PRO A 8 20.82 -4.83 11.10
CA PRO A 8 19.40 -4.68 11.39
C PRO A 8 18.76 -6.03 11.75
N ASP A 9 17.70 -6.00 12.57
CA ASP A 9 16.90 -7.20 12.89
C ASP A 9 16.15 -7.72 11.65
N PHE A 10 15.70 -6.83 10.76
CA PHE A 10 15.12 -7.17 9.46
C PHE A 10 15.24 -6.02 8.45
N CYS A 11 14.99 -6.31 7.18
CA CYS A 11 15.04 -5.33 6.10
C CYS A 11 13.69 -5.19 5.40
N ILE A 12 13.27 -3.95 5.13
CA ILE A 12 12.14 -3.64 4.25
C ILE A 12 12.68 -2.94 3.00
N PHE A 13 12.39 -3.51 1.83
CA PHE A 13 12.71 -2.92 0.53
C PHE A 13 11.42 -2.53 -0.20
N THR A 14 11.28 -1.27 -0.58
CA THR A 14 10.12 -0.79 -1.31
C THR A 14 10.44 -0.64 -2.79
N SER A 15 9.58 -1.17 -3.65
CA SER A 15 9.70 -1.01 -5.10
C SER A 15 8.34 -1.18 -5.77
N PRO A 16 7.90 -0.20 -6.59
CA PRO A 16 6.64 -0.33 -7.32
C PRO A 16 6.65 -1.52 -8.29
N ASN A 17 7.80 -1.89 -8.81
CA ASN A 17 7.94 -3.07 -9.68
C ASN A 17 9.11 -3.97 -9.24
N PRO A 18 8.86 -4.94 -8.34
CA PRO A 18 9.89 -5.88 -7.89
C PRO A 18 10.47 -6.77 -8.98
N THR A 19 9.85 -6.84 -10.18
CA THR A 19 10.34 -7.63 -11.32
C THR A 19 11.29 -6.89 -12.23
N ALA A 20 11.40 -5.57 -12.10
CA ALA A 20 12.32 -4.76 -12.89
C ALA A 20 13.79 -5.17 -12.60
N PRO A 21 14.73 -5.02 -13.56
CA PRO A 21 16.10 -5.53 -13.42
C PRO A 21 16.84 -5.07 -12.16
N GLY A 22 16.71 -3.79 -11.81
CA GLY A 22 17.32 -3.23 -10.60
C GLY A 22 16.75 -3.83 -9.30
N PRO A 23 15.43 -3.76 -9.08
CA PRO A 23 14.76 -4.41 -7.95
C PRO A 23 14.96 -5.93 -7.88
N ALA A 24 14.95 -6.64 -9.02
CA ALA A 24 15.24 -8.07 -9.05
C ALA A 24 16.66 -8.38 -8.55
N LYS A 25 17.65 -7.57 -8.95
CA LYS A 25 19.01 -7.69 -8.43
C LYS A 25 19.11 -7.35 -6.94
N ALA A 26 18.35 -6.36 -6.47
CA ALA A 26 18.28 -6.05 -5.05
C ALA A 26 17.70 -7.21 -4.24
N ARG A 27 16.63 -7.88 -4.72
CA ARG A 27 16.07 -9.09 -4.11
C ARG A 27 17.12 -10.22 -4.00
N GLU A 28 17.82 -10.49 -5.09
CA GLU A 28 18.91 -11.49 -5.09
C GLU A 28 19.99 -11.18 -4.04
N LEU A 29 20.37 -9.92 -3.91
CA LEU A 29 21.35 -9.51 -2.90
C LEU A 29 20.80 -9.61 -1.48
N LEU A 30 19.52 -9.28 -1.26
CA LEU A 30 18.88 -9.42 0.05
C LEU A 30 18.75 -10.88 0.47
N SER A 31 18.40 -11.79 -0.45
CA SER A 31 18.29 -13.22 -0.16
C SER A 31 19.62 -13.90 0.21
N GLN A 32 20.75 -13.23 -0.06
CA GLN A 32 22.09 -13.69 0.31
C GLN A 32 22.56 -13.15 1.67
N LEU A 33 21.75 -12.31 2.31
CA LEU A 33 22.03 -11.80 3.64
C LEU A 33 21.42 -12.74 4.69
N ASP A 34 22.10 -12.89 5.81
CA ASP A 34 21.57 -13.61 6.99
C ASP A 34 20.71 -12.65 7.83
N VAL A 35 19.78 -11.98 7.17
CA VAL A 35 18.84 -11.01 7.77
C VAL A 35 17.47 -11.20 7.12
N PRO A 36 16.39 -11.37 7.90
CA PRO A 36 15.04 -11.43 7.37
C PRO A 36 14.74 -10.22 6.48
N ALA A 37 14.19 -10.44 5.29
CA ALA A 37 13.90 -9.36 4.37
C ALA A 37 12.50 -9.50 3.75
N MET A 38 11.83 -8.38 3.57
CA MET A 38 10.55 -8.31 2.87
C MET A 38 10.51 -7.17 1.85
N ILE A 39 9.60 -7.29 0.90
CA ILE A 39 9.37 -6.27 -0.14
C ILE A 39 7.95 -5.74 -0.05
N ILE A 40 7.82 -4.42 -0.16
CA ILE A 40 6.52 -3.77 -0.40
C ILE A 40 6.52 -3.29 -1.84
N GLY A 41 5.51 -3.69 -2.61
CA GLY A 41 5.40 -3.33 -4.03
C GLY A 41 3.97 -3.35 -4.55
N ASP A 42 3.82 -2.89 -5.79
CA ASP A 42 2.53 -2.77 -6.46
C ASP A 42 2.19 -4.02 -7.28
N THR A 43 1.10 -3.95 -8.02
CA THR A 43 0.57 -5.05 -8.87
C THR A 43 1.62 -5.81 -9.70
N PRO A 44 2.67 -5.19 -10.30
CA PRO A 44 3.71 -5.96 -11.00
C PRO A 44 4.42 -7.00 -10.13
N GLY A 45 4.47 -6.79 -8.82
CA GLY A 45 5.05 -7.73 -7.84
C GLY A 45 4.37 -9.09 -7.80
N LEU A 46 3.11 -9.20 -8.25
CA LEU A 46 2.40 -10.48 -8.34
C LEU A 46 3.15 -11.53 -9.19
N LYS A 47 3.89 -11.09 -10.20
CA LYS A 47 4.66 -11.95 -11.09
C LYS A 47 5.91 -12.56 -10.42
N ALA A 48 6.39 -11.92 -9.35
CA ALA A 48 7.59 -12.36 -8.63
C ALA A 48 7.27 -13.11 -7.33
N LYS A 49 6.00 -13.33 -7.01
CA LYS A 49 5.56 -13.95 -5.75
C LYS A 49 6.26 -15.27 -5.44
N ASP A 50 6.23 -16.20 -6.41
CA ASP A 50 6.77 -17.53 -6.22
C ASP A 50 8.30 -17.48 -6.11
N GLU A 51 8.95 -16.65 -6.93
CA GLU A 51 10.39 -16.41 -6.85
C GLU A 51 10.79 -15.80 -5.50
N MET A 52 10.04 -14.80 -5.00
CA MET A 52 10.30 -14.20 -3.67
C MET A 52 10.18 -15.24 -2.56
N LYS A 53 9.17 -16.11 -2.64
CA LYS A 53 8.99 -17.22 -1.70
C LYS A 53 10.15 -18.22 -1.73
N GLU A 54 10.61 -18.60 -2.92
CA GLU A 54 11.77 -19.49 -3.10
C GLU A 54 13.06 -18.84 -2.57
N GLN A 55 13.18 -17.54 -2.68
CA GLN A 55 14.31 -16.75 -2.14
C GLN A 55 14.24 -16.55 -0.62
N GLY A 56 13.19 -16.99 0.06
CA GLY A 56 12.99 -16.73 1.49
C GLY A 56 12.70 -15.26 1.81
N ILE A 57 12.15 -14.51 0.86
CA ILE A 57 11.80 -13.09 1.00
C ILE A 57 10.31 -12.94 1.20
N GLY A 58 9.91 -12.20 2.26
CA GLY A 58 8.53 -11.82 2.47
C GLY A 58 8.05 -10.76 1.48
N TYR A 59 6.73 -10.61 1.35
CA TYR A 59 6.18 -9.56 0.51
C TYR A 59 4.84 -9.04 1.01
N ILE A 60 4.62 -7.75 0.76
CA ILE A 60 3.31 -7.08 0.79
C ILE A 60 3.09 -6.47 -0.58
N ILE A 61 2.08 -6.96 -1.32
CA ILE A 61 1.74 -6.42 -2.64
C ILE A 61 0.43 -5.65 -2.53
N VAL A 62 0.50 -4.34 -2.81
CA VAL A 62 -0.62 -3.41 -2.73
C VAL A 62 -1.15 -3.17 -4.13
N LYS A 63 -2.26 -3.84 -4.48
CA LYS A 63 -2.81 -3.81 -5.84
C LYS A 63 -3.39 -2.46 -6.24
N ALA A 64 -3.86 -1.68 -5.27
CA ALA A 64 -4.46 -0.37 -5.49
C ALA A 64 -3.45 0.79 -5.43
N ASP A 65 -2.15 0.50 -5.26
CA ASP A 65 -1.11 1.51 -5.34
C ASP A 65 -0.58 1.60 -6.77
N SER A 66 -0.77 2.73 -7.40
CA SER A 66 -0.38 2.99 -8.78
C SER A 66 0.35 4.33 -8.94
N MET A 67 1.12 4.72 -7.93
CA MET A 67 1.85 5.99 -7.91
C MET A 67 2.98 6.11 -8.95
N ILE A 68 3.25 5.04 -9.70
CA ILE A 68 4.21 5.04 -10.82
C ILE A 68 3.71 5.73 -12.08
N GLY A 69 2.44 6.07 -12.16
CA GLY A 69 1.76 6.16 -13.44
C GLY A 69 1.81 7.48 -14.17
N ALA A 70 2.38 8.52 -13.61
CA ALA A 70 2.25 9.81 -14.23
C ALA A 70 3.32 10.10 -15.28
N ARG A 71 2.91 10.40 -16.49
CA ARG A 71 3.78 10.96 -17.53
C ARG A 71 3.96 12.45 -17.29
N ARG A 72 5.16 12.83 -16.88
CA ARG A 72 5.53 14.22 -16.54
C ARG A 72 5.41 15.18 -17.70
N GLU A 73 5.52 14.69 -18.93
CA GLU A 73 5.39 15.49 -20.14
C GLU A 73 3.99 16.03 -20.38
N PHE A 74 3.01 15.41 -19.74
CA PHE A 74 1.60 15.73 -19.94
C PHE A 74 0.97 16.43 -18.72
N LEU A 75 1.34 16.03 -17.53
CA LEU A 75 0.68 16.48 -16.32
C LEU A 75 1.47 17.61 -15.65
N ASP A 76 0.74 18.59 -15.17
CA ASP A 76 1.32 19.63 -14.35
C ASP A 76 1.55 19.15 -12.89
N PRO A 77 2.33 19.90 -12.09
CA PRO A 77 2.58 19.52 -10.70
C PRO A 77 1.32 19.46 -9.84
N THR A 78 0.28 20.23 -10.14
CA THR A 78 -0.97 20.26 -9.40
C THR A 78 -1.79 19.01 -9.64
N GLU A 79 -1.91 18.58 -10.89
CA GLU A 79 -2.57 17.31 -11.27
C GLU A 79 -1.85 16.12 -10.65
N MET A 80 -0.52 16.12 -10.66
CA MET A 80 0.29 15.10 -10.00
C MET A 80 0.03 15.02 -8.50
N ALA A 81 0.00 16.17 -7.83
CA ALA A 81 -0.28 16.23 -6.39
C ALA A 81 -1.71 15.73 -6.08
N SER A 82 -2.68 16.10 -6.91
CA SER A 82 -4.08 15.65 -6.79
C SER A 82 -4.20 14.14 -6.95
N PHE A 83 -3.60 13.57 -8.01
CA PHE A 83 -3.59 12.13 -8.26
C PHE A 83 -2.95 11.35 -7.10
N ASN A 84 -1.76 11.77 -6.67
CA ASN A 84 -1.09 11.13 -5.53
C ASN A 84 -1.93 11.24 -4.24
N SER A 85 -2.54 12.40 -4.01
CA SER A 85 -3.43 12.61 -2.85
C SER A 85 -4.65 11.68 -2.89
N ASP A 86 -5.23 11.47 -4.06
CA ASP A 86 -6.40 10.60 -4.22
C ASP A 86 -6.06 9.14 -3.97
N LEU A 87 -4.94 8.63 -4.48
CA LEU A 87 -4.47 7.29 -4.16
C LEU A 87 -4.15 7.11 -2.67
N ILE A 88 -3.48 8.09 -2.05
CA ILE A 88 -3.21 8.08 -0.61
C ILE A 88 -4.52 8.05 0.20
N LYS A 89 -5.55 8.82 -0.19
CA LYS A 89 -6.87 8.77 0.45
C LYS A 89 -7.51 7.39 0.35
N VAL A 90 -7.46 6.77 -0.83
CA VAL A 90 -7.97 5.41 -1.00
C VAL A 90 -7.28 4.47 -0.02
N LEU A 91 -5.96 4.39 -0.03
CA LEU A 91 -5.21 3.48 0.82
C LEU A 91 -5.42 3.75 2.32
N ALA A 92 -5.49 5.03 2.70
CA ALA A 92 -5.72 5.42 4.10
C ALA A 92 -7.14 5.14 4.58
N CYS A 93 -8.17 5.49 3.77
CA CYS A 93 -9.56 5.40 4.20
C CYS A 93 -10.17 4.01 4.03
N THR A 94 -9.57 3.13 3.24
CA THR A 94 -10.06 1.74 3.05
C THR A 94 -9.49 0.74 4.04
N GLY A 95 -8.47 1.13 4.82
CA GLY A 95 -7.79 0.26 5.78
C GLY A 95 -6.51 -0.39 5.24
N ALA A 96 -6.12 -0.15 3.98
CA ALA A 96 -4.91 -0.73 3.39
C ALA A 96 -3.64 -0.35 4.15
N TYR A 97 -3.47 0.93 4.50
CA TYR A 97 -2.32 1.36 5.32
C TYR A 97 -2.32 0.72 6.71
N ARG A 98 -3.49 0.55 7.34
CA ARG A 98 -3.57 -0.15 8.63
C ARG A 98 -3.14 -1.61 8.50
N LEU A 99 -3.55 -2.30 7.45
CA LEU A 99 -3.12 -3.68 7.21
C LEU A 99 -1.60 -3.79 7.05
N ILE A 100 -0.99 -2.87 6.30
CA ILE A 100 0.45 -2.79 6.14
C ILE A 100 1.13 -2.50 7.47
N GLN A 101 0.65 -1.49 8.20
CA GLN A 101 1.17 -1.09 9.50
C GLN A 101 1.12 -2.24 10.50
N ASN A 102 -0.05 -2.86 10.69
CA ASN A 102 -0.20 -3.98 11.62
C ASN A 102 0.72 -5.15 11.27
N THR A 103 0.96 -5.39 9.97
CA THR A 103 1.88 -6.44 9.53
C THR A 103 3.32 -6.12 9.94
N ILE A 104 3.75 -4.87 9.77
CA ILE A 104 5.10 -4.41 10.14
C ILE A 104 5.24 -4.37 11.67
N ASP A 105 4.24 -3.84 12.39
CA ASP A 105 4.24 -3.80 13.85
C ASP A 105 4.38 -5.21 14.45
N GLY A 106 3.69 -6.21 13.87
CA GLY A 106 3.85 -7.60 14.28
C GLY A 106 5.27 -8.16 14.07
N MET A 107 5.97 -7.75 13.01
CA MET A 107 7.39 -8.10 12.81
C MET A 107 8.29 -7.41 13.84
N ILE A 108 8.02 -6.15 14.17
CA ILE A 108 8.76 -5.41 15.20
C ILE A 108 8.59 -6.09 16.56
N GLU A 109 7.36 -6.43 16.93
CA GLU A 109 7.07 -7.13 18.20
C GLU A 109 7.80 -8.49 18.29
N GLN A 110 7.89 -9.24 17.19
CA GLN A 110 8.65 -10.48 17.13
C GLN A 110 10.14 -10.24 17.34
N ALA A 111 10.71 -9.22 16.69
CA ALA A 111 12.10 -8.84 16.85
C ALA A 111 12.42 -8.43 18.28
N GLU A 112 11.61 -7.55 18.88
CA GLU A 112 11.76 -7.10 20.27
C GLU A 112 11.66 -8.24 21.28
N ALA A 113 10.82 -9.24 20.99
CA ALA A 113 10.67 -10.44 21.82
C ALA A 113 11.80 -11.47 21.59
N GLY A 114 12.76 -11.21 20.72
CA GLY A 114 13.82 -12.16 20.35
C GLY A 114 13.30 -13.43 19.69
N LYS A 115 12.15 -13.36 19.03
CA LYS A 115 11.54 -14.48 18.31
C LYS A 115 12.01 -14.50 16.85
N GLU A 116 11.84 -15.65 16.21
CA GLU A 116 11.98 -15.73 14.75
C GLU A 116 10.93 -14.86 14.07
N ILE A 117 11.36 -14.03 13.12
CA ILE A 117 10.49 -13.10 12.40
C ILE A 117 9.77 -13.86 11.28
N GLU A 118 8.45 -13.97 11.38
CA GLU A 118 7.61 -14.53 10.34
C GLU A 118 7.43 -13.52 9.20
N LEU A 119 8.05 -13.82 8.07
CA LEU A 119 7.98 -12.96 6.89
C LEU A 119 6.59 -13.03 6.22
N PRO A 120 5.94 -11.88 5.96
CA PRO A 120 4.60 -11.86 5.38
C PRO A 120 4.59 -12.35 3.93
N GLN A 121 3.50 -13.02 3.54
CA GLN A 121 3.17 -13.37 2.15
C GLN A 121 1.80 -12.78 1.82
N LEU A 122 1.73 -11.44 1.83
CA LEU A 122 0.48 -10.70 1.78
C LEU A 122 0.25 -10.07 0.40
N VAL A 123 -0.89 -10.39 -0.19
CA VAL A 123 -1.48 -9.61 -1.27
C VAL A 123 -2.67 -8.87 -0.68
N VAL A 124 -2.62 -7.55 -0.69
CA VAL A 124 -3.69 -6.69 -0.17
C VAL A 124 -4.82 -6.68 -1.19
N SER A 125 -5.96 -7.29 -0.85
CA SER A 125 -7.21 -7.21 -1.60
C SER A 125 -8.15 -6.19 -0.97
N ALA A 126 -9.21 -5.83 -1.70
CA ALA A 126 -10.23 -4.91 -1.21
C ALA A 126 -10.87 -5.39 0.10
N GLU A 127 -11.13 -6.70 0.22
CA GLU A 127 -11.73 -7.30 1.42
C GLU A 127 -10.74 -7.24 2.60
N LYS A 128 -9.48 -7.64 2.39
CA LYS A 128 -8.46 -7.61 3.44
C LYS A 128 -8.20 -6.19 3.94
N ALA A 129 -8.16 -5.21 3.04
CA ALA A 129 -8.05 -3.81 3.40
C ALA A 129 -9.25 -3.36 4.24
N ALA A 130 -10.48 -3.66 3.79
CA ALA A 130 -11.69 -3.29 4.48
C ALA A 130 -11.85 -3.99 5.84
N ASP A 131 -11.39 -5.24 5.97
CA ASP A 131 -11.36 -5.95 7.26
C ASP A 131 -10.41 -5.26 8.24
N ALA A 132 -9.22 -4.87 7.80
CA ALA A 132 -8.29 -4.09 8.62
C ALA A 132 -8.81 -2.67 8.91
N GLY A 133 -9.68 -2.14 8.06
CA GLY A 133 -10.37 -0.87 8.28
C GLY A 133 -11.28 -0.85 9.49
N ASP A 134 -11.76 -2.02 9.91
CA ASP A 134 -12.64 -2.23 11.07
C ASP A 134 -13.89 -1.33 11.03
N PHE A 135 -14.61 -1.40 9.90
CA PHE A 135 -15.82 -0.62 9.70
C PHE A 135 -16.98 -1.17 10.51
N SER A 136 -17.59 -0.33 11.34
CA SER A 136 -18.79 -0.66 12.11
C SER A 136 -20.06 -0.66 11.25
N ASN A 137 -20.07 0.18 10.21
CA ASN A 137 -21.22 0.33 9.31
C ASN A 137 -21.00 -0.47 8.01
N PRO A 138 -21.90 -1.41 7.66
CA PRO A 138 -21.76 -2.23 6.45
C PRO A 138 -21.78 -1.41 5.15
N TYR A 139 -22.46 -0.27 5.13
CA TYR A 139 -22.44 0.61 3.94
C TYR A 139 -21.11 1.34 3.80
N ALA A 140 -20.45 1.72 4.91
CA ALA A 140 -19.11 2.24 4.89
C ALA A 140 -18.11 1.19 4.38
N LYS A 141 -18.20 -0.04 4.88
CA LYS A 141 -17.38 -1.16 4.41
C LYS A 141 -17.57 -1.43 2.91
N ALA A 142 -18.80 -1.42 2.43
CA ALA A 142 -19.10 -1.60 1.01
C ALA A 142 -18.49 -0.50 0.13
N LYS A 143 -18.55 0.78 0.58
CA LYS A 143 -17.89 1.89 -0.12
C LYS A 143 -16.37 1.76 -0.11
N ALA A 144 -15.76 1.32 0.99
CA ALA A 144 -14.32 1.09 1.09
C ALA A 144 -13.86 -0.02 0.12
N ILE A 145 -14.60 -1.13 0.05
CA ILE A 145 -14.33 -2.22 -0.92
C ILE A 145 -14.44 -1.69 -2.35
N ALA A 146 -15.50 -0.96 -2.68
CA ALA A 146 -15.70 -0.40 -4.02
C ALA A 146 -14.58 0.58 -4.39
N ALA A 147 -14.16 1.45 -3.46
CA ALA A 147 -13.08 2.39 -3.67
C ALA A 147 -11.75 1.69 -3.96
N TYR A 148 -11.40 0.68 -3.17
CA TYR A 148 -10.17 -0.08 -3.37
C TYR A 148 -10.20 -0.84 -4.70
N THR A 149 -11.31 -1.49 -5.04
CA THR A 149 -11.48 -2.20 -6.32
C THR A 149 -11.34 -1.27 -7.52
N MET A 150 -11.90 -0.05 -7.45
CA MET A 150 -11.68 0.97 -8.50
C MET A 150 -10.20 1.34 -8.62
N ALA A 151 -9.50 1.52 -7.51
CA ALA A 151 -8.07 1.86 -7.52
C ALA A 151 -7.18 0.74 -8.09
N GLU A 152 -7.57 -0.52 -7.97
CA GLU A 152 -6.87 -1.63 -8.64
C GLU A 152 -6.85 -1.44 -10.17
N HIS A 153 -7.93 -0.90 -10.75
CA HIS A 153 -8.02 -0.63 -12.19
C HIS A 153 -7.27 0.63 -12.63
N VAL A 154 -6.98 1.54 -11.73
CA VAL A 154 -6.07 2.69 -12.00
C VAL A 154 -4.70 2.18 -12.45
N ALA A 155 -4.16 1.18 -11.76
CA ALA A 155 -2.88 0.56 -12.11
C ALA A 155 -2.86 -0.02 -13.53
N ASP A 156 -3.98 -0.62 -13.98
CA ASP A 156 -4.10 -1.17 -15.34
C ASP A 156 -4.09 -0.06 -16.41
N LEU A 157 -4.77 1.05 -16.15
CA LEU A 157 -4.82 2.20 -17.06
C LEU A 157 -3.45 2.89 -17.14
N ASP A 158 -2.81 3.09 -16.00
CA ASP A 158 -1.48 3.69 -15.91
C ASP A 158 -0.42 2.84 -16.60
N LEU A 159 -0.45 1.54 -16.42
CA LEU A 159 0.47 0.63 -17.12
C LEU A 159 0.36 0.78 -18.64
N LYS A 160 -0.85 0.85 -19.14
CA LYS A 160 -1.10 1.05 -20.59
C LYS A 160 -0.64 2.43 -21.05
N GLY A 161 -1.09 3.48 -20.35
CA GLY A 161 -0.82 4.87 -20.72
C GLY A 161 0.65 5.26 -20.58
N CYS A 162 1.33 4.77 -19.52
CA CYS A 162 2.70 5.20 -19.24
C CYS A 162 3.77 4.35 -19.91
N PHE A 163 3.51 3.06 -20.20
CA PHE A 163 4.55 2.13 -20.64
C PHE A 163 4.25 1.42 -21.96
N MET A 164 2.98 1.14 -22.28
CA MET A 164 2.63 0.31 -23.43
C MET A 164 2.28 1.15 -24.66
N VAL A 165 1.55 2.24 -24.50
CA VAL A 165 1.11 3.10 -25.60
C VAL A 165 2.09 4.25 -25.78
N GLN A 166 2.75 4.31 -26.94
CA GLN A 166 3.75 5.35 -27.25
C GLN A 166 3.15 6.57 -27.97
N ASP A 167 2.01 6.38 -28.63
CA ASP A 167 1.30 7.43 -29.34
C ASP A 167 0.75 8.45 -28.33
N PHE A 168 1.21 9.69 -28.42
CA PHE A 168 0.84 10.79 -27.52
C PHE A 168 -0.67 11.00 -27.46
N GLU A 169 -1.34 11.05 -28.59
CA GLU A 169 -2.79 11.28 -28.63
C GLU A 169 -3.58 10.15 -27.97
N LYS A 170 -3.04 8.94 -27.96
CA LYS A 170 -3.70 7.77 -27.36
C LYS A 170 -3.38 7.60 -25.88
N PHE A 171 -2.15 7.81 -25.45
CA PHE A 171 -1.83 7.61 -24.03
C PHE A 171 -2.45 8.69 -23.13
N ILE A 172 -2.67 9.90 -23.65
CA ILE A 172 -3.25 11.00 -22.90
C ILE A 172 -4.62 10.62 -22.31
N TYR A 173 -5.49 10.00 -23.13
CA TYR A 173 -6.81 9.57 -22.66
C TYR A 173 -6.74 8.46 -21.63
N LEU A 174 -5.76 7.59 -21.70
CA LEU A 174 -5.57 6.51 -20.73
C LEU A 174 -5.10 7.05 -19.37
N VAL A 175 -4.17 8.00 -19.39
CA VAL A 175 -3.68 8.66 -18.18
C VAL A 175 -4.79 9.48 -17.53
N GLU A 176 -5.55 10.25 -18.31
CA GLU A 176 -6.71 11.00 -17.80
C GLU A 176 -7.77 10.06 -17.21
N ALA A 177 -8.07 8.95 -17.90
CA ALA A 177 -9.02 7.96 -17.38
C ALA A 177 -8.54 7.35 -16.04
N ALA A 178 -7.24 7.16 -15.86
CA ALA A 178 -6.65 6.72 -14.59
C ALA A 178 -6.86 7.78 -13.50
N HIS A 179 -6.62 9.06 -13.79
CA HIS A 179 -6.84 10.17 -12.86
C HIS A 179 -8.30 10.31 -12.44
N GLU A 180 -9.23 10.25 -13.41
CA GLU A 180 -10.67 10.29 -13.13
C GLU A 180 -11.11 9.10 -12.26
N THR A 181 -10.59 7.90 -12.56
CA THR A 181 -10.89 6.70 -11.77
C THR A 181 -10.36 6.83 -10.35
N ALA A 182 -9.13 7.33 -10.16
CA ALA A 182 -8.54 7.59 -8.84
C ALA A 182 -9.37 8.60 -8.05
N SER A 183 -9.79 9.69 -8.69
CA SER A 183 -10.63 10.73 -8.06
C SER A 183 -11.97 10.18 -7.59
N GLN A 184 -12.66 9.34 -8.39
CA GLN A 184 -13.91 8.72 -7.97
C GLN A 184 -13.70 7.69 -6.84
N ALA A 185 -12.62 6.90 -6.90
CA ALA A 185 -12.25 5.99 -5.83
C ALA A 185 -12.00 6.74 -4.51
N ALA A 186 -11.28 7.85 -4.57
CA ALA A 186 -11.01 8.70 -3.40
C ALA A 186 -12.28 9.30 -2.78
N LYS A 187 -13.26 9.68 -3.60
CA LYS A 187 -14.57 10.14 -3.10
C LYS A 187 -15.29 9.04 -2.32
N LEU A 188 -15.37 7.83 -2.87
CA LEU A 188 -15.99 6.70 -2.19
C LEU A 188 -15.25 6.34 -0.89
N ALA A 189 -13.93 6.35 -0.89
CA ALA A 189 -13.12 6.10 0.29
C ALA A 189 -13.35 7.17 1.37
N THR A 190 -13.43 8.43 0.97
CA THR A 190 -13.77 9.54 1.88
C THR A 190 -15.17 9.39 2.45
N GLU A 191 -16.17 9.05 1.64
CA GLU A 191 -17.54 8.82 2.08
C GLU A 191 -17.65 7.66 3.07
N ALA A 192 -16.90 6.56 2.85
CA ALA A 192 -16.82 5.46 3.82
C ALA A 192 -16.34 5.97 5.19
N ARG A 193 -15.27 6.77 5.20
CA ARG A 193 -14.74 7.37 6.42
C ARG A 193 -15.71 8.36 7.06
N GLU A 194 -16.42 9.19 6.29
CA GLU A 194 -17.38 10.17 6.83
C GLU A 194 -18.58 9.47 7.51
N ILE A 195 -19.02 8.32 7.01
CA ILE A 195 -20.06 7.50 7.68
C ILE A 195 -19.58 7.07 9.08
N GLU A 196 -18.36 6.54 9.19
CA GLU A 196 -17.79 6.14 10.47
C GLU A 196 -17.54 7.35 11.40
N LYS A 197 -17.11 8.49 10.86
CA LYS A 197 -16.94 9.72 11.63
C LYS A 197 -18.26 10.22 12.18
N ALA A 198 -19.33 10.17 11.42
CA ALA A 198 -20.66 10.60 11.84
C ALA A 198 -21.19 9.77 13.04
N ASN A 199 -20.76 8.52 13.14
CA ASN A 199 -21.10 7.62 14.26
C ASN A 199 -20.03 7.60 15.36
N ASP A 200 -18.95 8.34 15.21
CA ASP A 200 -17.76 8.31 16.08
C ASP A 200 -17.16 6.90 16.27
N THR A 201 -17.15 6.13 15.17
CA THR A 201 -16.68 4.75 15.11
C THR A 201 -15.39 4.56 14.30
N VAL A 202 -14.78 5.64 13.81
CA VAL A 202 -13.49 5.56 13.09
C VAL A 202 -12.42 5.00 14.01
N LEU A 203 -11.92 3.81 13.70
CA LEU A 203 -10.77 3.27 14.41
C LEU A 203 -9.52 4.10 14.12
N ARG A 204 -8.85 4.53 15.16
CA ARG A 204 -7.59 5.29 15.13
C ARG A 204 -6.54 4.53 15.95
N THR A 205 -5.39 4.29 15.35
CA THR A 205 -4.29 3.52 15.95
C THR A 205 -3.01 4.37 15.99
N PRO A 206 -2.95 5.39 16.87
CA PRO A 206 -1.77 6.25 16.96
C PRO A 206 -0.60 5.52 17.61
N HIS A 207 0.60 5.69 17.07
CA HIS A 207 1.83 5.33 17.77
C HIS A 207 2.09 6.32 18.93
N MET A 208 2.40 5.77 20.08
CA MET A 208 2.73 6.52 21.28
C MET A 208 4.22 6.90 21.27
N LYS A 209 4.62 7.77 22.19
CA LYS A 209 6.04 8.23 22.28
C LYS A 209 7.02 7.13 22.65
N ASP A 210 6.56 6.10 23.32
CA ASP A 210 7.35 4.92 23.71
C ASP A 210 7.39 3.82 22.64
N GLY A 211 6.77 4.07 21.47
CA GLY A 211 6.70 3.10 20.37
C GLY A 211 5.50 2.15 20.45
N SER A 212 4.74 2.12 21.53
CA SER A 212 3.54 1.30 21.62
C SER A 212 2.43 1.84 20.70
N THR A 213 1.53 0.95 20.28
CA THR A 213 0.37 1.31 19.45
C THR A 213 -0.87 1.42 20.33
N GLY A 214 -1.47 2.60 20.34
CA GLY A 214 -2.74 2.84 21.01
C GLY A 214 -3.93 2.62 20.09
N SER A 215 -5.13 2.55 20.68
CA SER A 215 -6.39 2.45 19.95
C SER A 215 -7.45 3.37 20.52
N LYS A 216 -8.25 3.99 19.66
CA LYS A 216 -9.46 4.73 20.04
C LYS A 216 -10.44 4.84 18.88
N THR A 217 -11.73 5.00 19.18
CA THR A 217 -12.77 5.31 18.21
C THR A 217 -13.30 6.73 18.41
N VAL A 218 -13.60 7.12 19.63
CA VAL A 218 -14.09 8.46 19.96
C VAL A 218 -12.95 9.49 19.82
N LEU A 219 -13.20 10.58 19.10
CA LEU A 219 -12.17 11.57 18.74
C LEU A 219 -11.51 12.19 19.97
N THR A 220 -12.30 12.52 20.99
CA THR A 220 -11.86 13.24 22.20
C THR A 220 -11.29 12.34 23.30
N GLU A 221 -11.42 11.02 23.18
CA GLU A 221 -10.83 10.07 24.14
C GLU A 221 -9.31 9.98 23.98
N LYS A 222 -8.65 9.62 25.08
CA LYS A 222 -7.24 9.23 25.01
C LYS A 222 -7.13 7.83 24.41
N PRO A 223 -6.11 7.55 23.59
CA PRO A 223 -5.82 6.20 23.15
C PRO A 223 -5.59 5.28 24.37
N GLN A 224 -6.11 4.07 24.25
CA GLN A 224 -5.89 3.01 25.23
C GLN A 224 -4.85 2.04 24.69
#